data_41165c3c5e4bcac696c4a9fc66467a69
#
_entry.id   41165c3c5e4bcac696c4a9fc66467a69
#
_cell.length_a   1.000
_cell.length_b   1.000
_cell.length_c   1.000
_cell.angle_alpha   90.00
_cell.angle_beta   90.00
_cell.angle_gamma   90.00
#
_symmetry.space_group_name_H-M   'P 1'
#
loop_
_entity.id
_entity.type
_entity.pdbx_description
1 polymer ?
#
loop_
_entity_poly.entity_id
_entity_poly.type
_entity_poly.pdbx_seq_one_letter_code
_entity_poly.pdbx_strand_id
1 'polypeptide(L)'
;GAVRCMQMAMHGVDTPIDYLNSHGTSTPVGDVKELGAIREVFGDNSPAISATKAMTGHSLGAAGVQEAIYSLLMLEHGFIAPSINVEELDEQAAGLNIVTKPTDAKLTTV
;
A
#
# COMPACT_ATOMS: atom_id res chain seq x y z
N GLY A 1 -15.01 -6.41 -4.91
CA GLY A 1 -14.22 -6.25 -3.79
C GLY A 1 -13.20 -5.12 -3.76
N ALA A 2 -11.93 -5.45 -3.82
CA ALA A 2 -10.85 -4.48 -3.63
C ALA A 2 -10.83 -3.35 -4.66
N VAL A 3 -11.04 -3.65 -5.93
CA VAL A 3 -11.12 -2.64 -7.00
C VAL A 3 -12.21 -1.61 -6.70
N ARG A 4 -13.40 -2.07 -6.37
CA ARG A 4 -14.52 -1.20 -6.04
C ARG A 4 -14.26 -0.36 -4.79
N CYS A 5 -13.66 -0.94 -3.78
CA CYS A 5 -13.29 -0.25 -2.54
C CYS A 5 -12.33 0.92 -2.83
N MET A 6 -11.27 0.67 -3.59
CA MET A 6 -10.31 1.70 -3.97
C MET A 6 -10.95 2.79 -4.81
N GLN A 7 -11.78 2.44 -5.79
CA GLN A 7 -12.49 3.41 -6.62
C GLN A 7 -13.43 4.29 -5.80
N MET A 8 -14.14 3.71 -4.83
CA MET A 8 -15.01 4.48 -3.92
C MET A 8 -14.20 5.42 -3.02
N ALA A 9 -13.07 4.95 -2.49
CA ALA A 9 -12.20 5.78 -1.65
C ALA A 9 -11.60 6.96 -2.42
N MET A 10 -11.34 6.78 -3.71
CA MET A 10 -10.78 7.82 -4.58
C MET A 10 -11.82 8.78 -5.14
N HIS A 11 -13.11 8.53 -4.92
CA HIS A 11 -14.17 9.37 -5.45
C HIS A 11 -14.07 10.81 -4.93
N GLY A 12 -14.01 11.78 -5.86
CA GLY A 12 -13.84 13.19 -5.51
C GLY A 12 -12.41 13.62 -5.22
N VAL A 13 -11.44 12.72 -5.35
CA VAL A 13 -10.01 13.05 -5.17
C VAL A 13 -9.41 13.45 -6.52
N ASP A 14 -8.90 14.68 -6.61
CA ASP A 14 -8.36 15.25 -7.84
C ASP A 14 -6.85 15.08 -8.00
N THR A 15 -6.16 14.70 -6.93
CA THR A 15 -4.70 14.53 -6.91
C THR A 15 -4.31 13.08 -7.14
N PRO A 16 -3.12 12.81 -7.70
CA PRO A 16 -2.59 11.45 -7.75
C PRO A 16 -2.45 10.87 -6.33
N ILE A 17 -2.58 9.56 -6.23
CA ILE A 17 -2.29 8.85 -4.98
C ILE A 17 -0.78 8.60 -4.92
N ASP A 18 -0.12 9.12 -3.89
CA ASP A 18 1.33 9.03 -3.73
C ASP A 18 1.76 7.74 -3.04
N TYR A 19 0.94 7.26 -2.13
CA TYR A 19 1.23 6.08 -1.33
C TYR A 19 -0.03 5.26 -1.03
N LEU A 20 0.12 3.95 -1.04
CA LEU A 20 -0.93 2.99 -0.68
C LEU A 20 -0.42 2.03 0.38
N ASN A 21 -1.07 2.04 1.55
CA ASN A 21 -0.82 1.05 2.58
C ASN A 21 -1.69 -0.18 2.28
N SER A 22 -1.06 -1.24 1.84
CA SER A 22 -1.78 -2.44 1.42
C SER A 22 -2.22 -3.31 2.60
N HIS A 23 -3.23 -4.15 2.38
CA HIS A 23 -3.65 -5.14 3.37
C HIS A 23 -2.54 -6.17 3.63
N GLY A 24 -1.94 -6.71 2.58
CA GLY A 24 -0.67 -7.45 2.58
C GLY A 24 -0.47 -8.41 3.75
N THR A 25 -1.27 -9.47 3.85
CA THR A 25 -1.22 -10.42 4.98
C THR A 25 -0.25 -11.58 4.77
N SER A 26 0.50 -11.57 3.69
CA SER A 26 1.45 -12.63 3.30
C SER A 26 0.76 -13.97 2.99
N THR A 27 -0.46 -13.92 2.47
CA THR A 27 -1.14 -15.12 2.01
C THR A 27 -0.91 -15.34 0.52
N PRO A 28 -0.66 -16.59 0.06
CA PRO A 28 -0.30 -16.84 -1.35
C PRO A 28 -1.34 -16.36 -2.37
N VAL A 29 -2.62 -16.42 -2.01
CA VAL A 29 -3.72 -16.01 -2.90
C VAL A 29 -4.13 -14.56 -2.65
N GLY A 30 -4.15 -14.13 -1.40
CA GLY A 30 -4.62 -12.81 -1.00
C GLY A 30 -3.75 -11.69 -1.56
N ASP A 31 -2.45 -11.78 -1.39
CA ASP A 31 -1.51 -10.75 -1.84
C ASP A 31 -1.51 -10.61 -3.37
N VAL A 32 -1.54 -11.73 -4.11
CA VAL A 32 -1.59 -11.71 -5.58
C VAL A 32 -2.87 -11.06 -6.08
N LYS A 33 -4.00 -11.37 -5.46
CA LYS A 33 -5.29 -10.75 -5.82
C LYS A 33 -5.31 -9.25 -5.52
N GLU A 34 -4.74 -8.83 -4.40
CA GLU A 34 -4.63 -7.42 -4.05
C GLU A 34 -3.75 -6.66 -5.04
N LEU A 35 -2.59 -7.20 -5.38
CA LEU A 35 -1.69 -6.62 -6.38
C LEU A 35 -2.39 -6.51 -7.75
N GLY A 36 -3.15 -7.51 -8.15
CA GLY A 36 -3.95 -7.48 -9.36
C GLY A 36 -4.99 -6.37 -9.34
N ALA A 37 -5.67 -6.18 -8.21
CA ALA A 37 -6.65 -5.10 -8.04
C ALA A 37 -5.99 -3.71 -8.11
N ILE A 38 -4.84 -3.54 -7.48
CA ILE A 38 -4.06 -2.28 -7.54
C ILE A 38 -3.66 -1.99 -8.98
N ARG A 39 -3.19 -2.98 -9.70
CA ARG A 39 -2.82 -2.84 -11.11
C ARG A 39 -4.00 -2.44 -11.99
N GLU A 40 -5.17 -3.00 -11.73
CA GLU A 40 -6.40 -2.67 -12.46
C GLU A 40 -6.82 -1.22 -12.22
N VAL A 41 -6.72 -0.74 -10.97
CA VAL A 41 -7.13 0.63 -10.61
C VAL A 41 -6.14 1.68 -11.10
N PHE A 42 -4.85 1.44 -10.94
CA PHE A 42 -3.81 2.44 -11.18
C PHE A 42 -3.08 2.28 -12.52
N GLY A 43 -3.13 1.10 -13.13
CA GLY A 43 -2.42 0.84 -14.40
C GLY A 43 -0.93 1.12 -14.27
N ASP A 44 -0.39 1.96 -15.16
CA ASP A 44 1.03 2.33 -15.18
C ASP A 44 1.38 3.42 -14.15
N ASN A 45 0.39 4.00 -13.47
CA ASN A 45 0.57 5.07 -12.49
C ASN A 45 0.47 4.53 -11.05
N SER A 46 1.15 3.44 -10.77
CA SER A 46 1.17 2.82 -9.45
C SER A 46 1.72 3.78 -8.40
N PRO A 47 1.00 4.00 -7.27
CA PRO A 47 1.58 4.68 -6.13
C PRO A 47 2.70 3.84 -5.53
N ALA A 48 3.48 4.44 -4.64
CA ALA A 48 4.38 3.67 -3.79
C ALA A 48 3.55 2.78 -2.86
N ILE A 49 3.91 1.52 -2.72
CA ILE A 49 3.13 0.52 -1.99
C ILE A 49 3.99 -0.11 -0.90
N SER A 50 3.46 -0.19 0.30
CA SER A 50 4.03 -1.06 1.33
C SER A 50 2.95 -1.63 2.24
N ALA A 51 3.30 -2.68 2.97
CA ALA A 51 2.44 -3.29 3.97
C ALA A 51 3.11 -3.18 5.34
N THR A 52 2.59 -2.30 6.19
CA THR A 52 3.12 -2.12 7.54
C THR A 52 2.93 -3.34 8.44
N LYS A 53 2.04 -4.26 8.06
CA LYS A 53 1.88 -5.56 8.75
C LYS A 53 3.16 -6.39 8.76
N ALA A 54 4.07 -6.17 7.84
CA ALA A 54 5.39 -6.80 7.85
C ALA A 54 6.16 -6.50 9.15
N MET A 55 5.91 -5.34 9.77
CA MET A 55 6.53 -4.92 11.04
C MET A 55 5.64 -5.17 12.24
N THR A 56 4.33 -4.98 12.12
CA THR A 56 3.40 -4.93 13.26
C THR A 56 2.59 -6.21 13.45
N GLY A 57 2.51 -7.06 12.44
CA GLY A 57 1.56 -8.15 12.40
C GLY A 57 0.14 -7.68 12.10
N HIS A 58 -0.78 -8.61 12.06
CA HIS A 58 -2.18 -8.35 11.72
C HIS A 58 -3.04 -8.24 12.99
N SER A 59 -3.47 -7.02 13.31
CA SER A 59 -4.28 -6.72 14.50
C SER A 59 -5.79 -6.88 14.25
N LEU A 60 -6.19 -7.66 13.26
CA LEU A 60 -7.58 -7.99 12.92
C LEU A 60 -8.44 -6.71 12.77
N GLY A 61 -9.46 -6.55 13.60
CA GLY A 61 -10.38 -5.40 13.50
C GLY A 61 -9.74 -4.03 13.75
N ALA A 62 -8.60 -3.97 14.43
CA ALA A 62 -7.88 -2.72 14.66
C ALA A 62 -6.89 -2.36 13.53
N ALA A 63 -6.62 -3.27 12.59
CA ALA A 63 -5.59 -3.10 11.58
C ALA A 63 -5.81 -1.86 10.71
N GLY A 64 -7.03 -1.64 10.24
CA GLY A 64 -7.35 -0.49 9.39
C GLY A 64 -7.09 0.86 10.06
N VAL A 65 -7.44 0.99 11.33
CA VAL A 65 -7.19 2.22 12.10
C VAL A 65 -5.70 2.43 12.33
N GLN A 66 -4.96 1.37 12.66
CA GLN A 66 -3.51 1.44 12.83
C GLN A 66 -2.83 1.86 11.53
N GLU A 67 -3.21 1.29 10.41
CA GLU A 67 -2.66 1.63 9.10
C GLU A 67 -2.97 3.06 8.69
N ALA A 68 -4.17 3.57 9.02
CA ALA A 68 -4.51 4.98 8.84
C ALA A 68 -3.60 5.89 9.66
N ILE A 69 -3.34 5.57 10.92
CA ILE A 69 -2.43 6.33 11.78
C ILE A 69 -1.01 6.32 11.20
N TYR A 70 -0.50 5.18 10.78
CA TYR A 70 0.84 5.10 10.18
C TYR A 70 0.92 5.93 8.89
N SER A 71 -0.12 5.89 8.07
CA SER A 71 -0.18 6.69 6.83
C SER A 71 -0.20 8.18 7.12
N LEU A 72 -0.93 8.63 8.14
CA LEU A 72 -0.93 10.01 8.59
C LEU A 72 0.44 10.45 9.10
N LEU A 73 1.15 9.60 9.83
CA LEU A 73 2.51 9.88 10.28
C LEU A 73 3.48 10.01 9.10
N MET A 74 3.33 9.17 8.08
CA MET A 74 4.13 9.25 6.86
C MET A 74 3.88 10.57 6.12
N LEU A 75 2.62 11.00 6.03
CA LEU A 75 2.25 12.30 5.46
C LEU A 75 2.90 13.44 6.21
N GLU A 76 2.81 13.44 7.54
CA GLU A 76 3.32 14.51 8.40
C GLU A 76 4.84 14.61 8.34
N HIS A 77 5.54 13.48 8.37
CA HIS A 77 7.00 13.44 8.49
C HIS A 77 7.74 13.22 7.17
N GLY A 78 7.03 13.02 6.08
CA GLY A 78 7.63 12.94 4.74
C GLY A 78 8.48 11.69 4.49
N PHE A 79 7.96 10.52 4.87
CA PHE A 79 8.66 9.26 4.63
C PHE A 79 7.66 8.14 4.25
N ILE A 80 8.20 7.05 3.71
CA ILE A 80 7.46 5.81 3.47
C ILE A 80 8.11 4.69 4.26
N ALA A 81 7.32 4.08 5.15
CA ALA A 81 7.74 2.87 5.86
C ALA A 81 7.73 1.68 4.89
N PRO A 82 8.78 0.83 4.89
CA PRO A 82 8.89 -0.25 3.92
C PRO A 82 8.08 -1.49 4.31
N SER A 83 7.86 -2.35 3.32
CA SER A 83 7.60 -3.76 3.59
C SER A 83 8.94 -4.42 3.94
N ILE A 84 9.09 -4.91 5.15
CA ILE A 84 10.32 -5.59 5.59
C ILE A 84 10.24 -7.09 5.32
N ASN A 85 11.39 -7.78 5.46
CA ASN A 85 11.51 -9.24 5.26
C ASN A 85 11.20 -9.68 3.81
N VAL A 86 11.34 -8.78 2.85
CA VAL A 86 11.20 -9.10 1.43
C VAL A 86 12.61 -9.40 0.89
N GLU A 87 12.91 -10.67 0.68
CA GLU A 87 14.17 -11.10 0.07
C GLU A 87 14.07 -11.16 -1.45
N GLU A 88 12.95 -11.63 -1.96
CA GLU A 88 12.65 -11.73 -3.38
C GLU A 88 11.19 -11.32 -3.64
N LEU A 89 10.97 -10.43 -4.60
CA LEU A 89 9.62 -10.01 -4.98
C LEU A 89 8.96 -11.10 -5.84
N ASP A 90 7.67 -11.35 -5.57
CA ASP A 90 6.86 -12.22 -6.42
C ASP A 90 6.78 -11.64 -7.84
N GLU A 91 6.72 -12.52 -8.85
CA GLU A 91 6.57 -12.12 -10.26
C GLU A 91 5.32 -11.26 -10.47
N GLN A 92 4.27 -11.49 -9.71
CA GLN A 92 3.02 -10.73 -9.78
C GLN A 92 3.17 -9.28 -9.32
N ALA A 93 4.25 -8.97 -8.59
CA ALA A 93 4.57 -7.60 -8.17
C ALA A 93 5.34 -6.82 -9.25
N ALA A 94 5.72 -7.45 -10.35
CA ALA A 94 6.46 -6.82 -11.44
C ALA A 94 5.69 -5.60 -12.00
N GLY A 95 6.37 -4.47 -12.14
CA GLY A 95 5.77 -3.22 -12.63
C GLY A 95 5.02 -2.41 -11.56
N LEU A 96 4.91 -2.90 -10.33
CA LEU A 96 4.38 -2.15 -9.20
C LEU A 96 5.53 -1.60 -8.33
N ASN A 97 5.29 -0.43 -7.72
CA ASN A 97 6.31 0.24 -6.91
C ASN A 97 6.26 -0.24 -5.46
N ILE A 98 6.76 -1.42 -5.20
CA ILE A 98 6.83 -1.99 -3.85
C ILE A 98 8.04 -1.41 -3.12
N VAL A 99 7.80 -0.73 -2.00
CA VAL A 99 8.85 -0.10 -1.20
C VAL A 99 9.39 -1.11 -0.19
N THR A 100 10.67 -1.43 -0.32
CA THR A 100 11.36 -2.42 0.53
C THR A 100 12.41 -1.81 1.45
N LYS A 101 12.65 -0.51 1.33
CA LYS A 101 13.59 0.26 2.17
C LYS A 101 12.93 1.54 2.65
N PRO A 102 13.29 2.05 3.84
CA PRO A 102 12.83 3.37 4.29
C PRO A 102 13.16 4.42 3.23
N THR A 103 12.18 5.22 2.86
CA THR A 103 12.31 6.18 1.77
C THR A 103 11.77 7.54 2.21
N ASP A 104 12.59 8.60 2.08
CA ASP A 104 12.10 9.95 2.25
C ASP A 104 11.25 10.33 1.03
N ALA A 105 10.06 10.86 1.28
CA ALA A 105 9.14 11.24 0.22
C ALA A 105 8.19 12.33 0.70
N LYS A 106 7.91 13.29 -0.18
CA LYS A 106 6.86 14.27 0.09
C LYS A 106 5.53 13.68 -0.38
N LEU A 107 4.69 13.32 0.57
CA LEU A 107 3.38 12.75 0.29
C LEU A 107 2.29 13.81 0.42
N THR A 108 1.33 13.79 -0.49
CA THR A 108 0.18 14.70 -0.47
C THR A 108 -1.12 13.94 -0.25
N THR A 109 -1.27 12.80 -0.91
CA THR A 109 -2.48 11.96 -0.84
C THR A 109 -2.09 10.49 -0.65
N VAL A 110 -2.64 9.85 0.35
CA VAL A 110 -2.38 8.44 0.68
C VAL A 110 -3.67 7.66 0.83
#